data_dabaa8135a72e370b29fc694bed34409
#
_entry.id   dabaa8135a72e370b29fc694bed34409
#
_cell.length_a   1.000
_cell.length_b   1.000
_cell.length_c   1.000
_cell.angle_alpha   90.00
_cell.angle_beta   90.00
_cell.angle_gamma   90.00
#
_symmetry.space_group_name_H-M   'P 1'
#
loop_
_entity.id
_entity.type
_entity.pdbx_description
1 polymer ?
#
loop_
_entity_poly.entity_id
_entity_poly.type
_entity_poly.pdbx_seq_one_letter_code
_entity_poly.pdbx_strand_id
1 'polypeptide(L)'
;MSDAADALLEKALVEEATKKSGLIWVRAAGPARAVWHVWHEGAAHLVGDGPGEQPLPEGLTDGGRAEVTVRSKDKGGRIVAWTAGVRVPAPHSEEWEAAVAELKGKRLNAPDAEVMTERWAKECTVVRLTPEAVSTDLPDTSLAAAPLPTGATTRQPAPAALPRLLLKRRRGR
;
A
#
# COMPACT_ATOMS: atom_id res chain seq x y z
N MET A 1 -15.28 9.49 -30.12
CA MET A 1 -14.61 8.17 -30.26
C MET A 1 -13.31 8.08 -29.46
N SER A 2 -12.70 9.17 -29.10
CA SER A 2 -11.49 9.23 -28.23
C SER A 2 -11.78 8.81 -26.78
N ASP A 3 -12.84 9.30 -26.20
CA ASP A 3 -13.18 9.13 -24.76
C ASP A 3 -13.33 7.66 -24.31
N ALA A 4 -13.92 6.81 -25.13
CA ALA A 4 -14.09 5.38 -24.76
C ALA A 4 -12.77 4.59 -24.85
N ALA A 5 -11.90 4.96 -25.80
CA ALA A 5 -10.58 4.35 -25.92
C ALA A 5 -9.66 4.77 -24.77
N ASP A 6 -9.72 6.03 -24.37
CA ASP A 6 -8.95 6.57 -23.24
C ASP A 6 -9.40 5.93 -21.92
N ALA A 7 -10.69 5.78 -21.68
CA ALA A 7 -11.24 5.09 -20.51
C ALA A 7 -10.80 3.60 -20.43
N LEU A 8 -10.74 2.91 -21.56
CA LEU A 8 -10.25 1.54 -21.63
C LEU A 8 -8.76 1.46 -21.31
N LEU A 9 -7.98 2.40 -21.82
CA LEU A 9 -6.54 2.47 -21.54
C LEU A 9 -6.26 2.77 -20.06
N GLU A 10 -6.99 3.71 -19.47
CA GLU A 10 -6.89 4.03 -18.03
C GLU A 10 -7.23 2.82 -17.18
N LYS A 11 -8.30 2.11 -17.49
CA LYS A 11 -8.69 0.88 -16.78
C LYS A 11 -7.61 -0.19 -16.90
N ALA A 12 -7.05 -0.39 -18.08
CA ALA A 12 -5.97 -1.33 -18.30
C ALA A 12 -4.71 -0.94 -17.52
N LEU A 13 -4.38 0.35 -17.47
CA LEU A 13 -3.24 0.85 -16.70
C LEU A 13 -3.41 0.60 -15.19
N VAL A 14 -4.58 0.88 -14.64
CA VAL A 14 -4.87 0.61 -13.22
C VAL A 14 -4.72 -0.88 -12.92
N GLU A 15 -5.32 -1.73 -13.72
CA GLU A 15 -5.25 -3.18 -13.55
C GLU A 15 -3.82 -3.69 -13.61
N GLU A 16 -3.08 -3.37 -14.67
CA GLU A 16 -1.71 -3.83 -14.86
C GLU A 16 -0.76 -3.31 -13.78
N ALA A 17 -0.84 -2.03 -13.45
CA ALA A 17 0.00 -1.44 -12.41
C ALA A 17 -0.30 -2.05 -11.04
N THR A 18 -1.57 -2.23 -10.69
CA THR A 18 -1.99 -2.79 -9.41
C THR A 18 -1.62 -4.26 -9.30
N LYS A 19 -1.88 -5.09 -10.33
CA LYS A 19 -1.49 -6.51 -10.36
C LYS A 19 0.02 -6.73 -10.19
N LYS A 20 0.82 -5.91 -10.83
CA LYS A 20 2.30 -6.03 -10.79
C LYS A 20 2.92 -5.48 -9.52
N SER A 21 2.19 -4.68 -8.77
CA SER A 21 2.65 -4.12 -7.49
C SER A 21 2.47 -5.14 -6.36
N GLY A 22 3.48 -5.28 -5.51
CA GLY A 22 3.36 -6.07 -4.29
C GLY A 22 2.59 -5.34 -3.18
N LEU A 23 2.62 -4.02 -3.21
CA LEU A 23 1.96 -3.13 -2.26
C LEU A 23 1.28 -2.00 -3.02
N ILE A 24 0.14 -1.56 -2.50
CA ILE A 24 -0.53 -0.31 -2.89
C ILE A 24 -0.63 0.61 -1.69
N TRP A 25 -0.67 1.91 -1.94
CA TRP A 25 -0.85 2.92 -0.90
C TRP A 25 -2.31 3.35 -0.90
N VAL A 26 -2.98 3.14 0.22
CA VAL A 26 -4.41 3.43 0.35
C VAL A 26 -4.62 4.49 1.42
N ARG A 27 -5.44 5.48 1.11
CA ARG A 27 -5.85 6.57 2.00
C ARG A 27 -7.37 6.73 1.98
N ALA A 28 -7.98 6.77 3.15
CA ALA A 28 -9.38 7.17 3.33
C ALA A 28 -9.46 8.37 4.29
N ALA A 29 -9.64 8.18 5.59
CA ALA A 29 -9.73 9.29 6.54
C ALA A 29 -8.37 9.77 7.08
N GLY A 30 -7.39 8.88 7.19
CA GLY A 30 -6.09 9.15 7.79
C GLY A 30 -4.94 9.23 6.77
N PRO A 31 -3.70 9.10 7.20
CA PRO A 31 -2.54 9.05 6.30
C PRO A 31 -2.57 7.79 5.42
N ALA A 32 -1.99 7.90 4.22
CA ALA A 32 -1.86 6.76 3.32
C ALA A 32 -1.00 5.65 3.96
N ARG A 33 -1.48 4.41 3.88
CA ARG A 33 -0.75 3.23 4.33
C ARG A 33 -0.45 2.29 3.18
N ALA A 34 0.74 1.72 3.19
CA ALA A 34 1.10 0.66 2.26
C ALA A 34 0.47 -0.65 2.74
N VAL A 35 -0.26 -1.31 1.86
CA VAL A 35 -0.96 -2.56 2.15
C VAL A 35 -0.72 -3.57 1.03
N TRP A 36 -0.57 -4.84 1.38
CA TRP A 36 -0.58 -5.92 0.41
C TRP A 36 -2.01 -6.23 -0.02
N HIS A 37 -2.17 -6.71 -1.22
CA HIS A 37 -3.47 -6.90 -1.85
C HIS A 37 -3.45 -8.03 -2.87
N VAL A 38 -4.62 -8.42 -3.34
CA VAL A 38 -4.81 -9.18 -4.57
C VAL A 38 -5.70 -8.41 -5.52
N TRP A 39 -5.48 -8.57 -6.81
CA TRP A 39 -6.38 -8.06 -7.83
C TRP A 39 -7.24 -9.20 -8.37
N HIS A 40 -8.53 -9.07 -8.24
CA HIS A 40 -9.50 -10.05 -8.71
C HIS A 40 -10.79 -9.35 -9.15
N GLU A 41 -11.36 -9.80 -10.27
CA GLU A 41 -12.61 -9.26 -10.82
C GLU A 41 -12.70 -7.72 -10.88
N GLY A 42 -11.64 -7.10 -11.40
CA GLY A 42 -11.60 -5.65 -11.62
C GLY A 42 -11.48 -4.81 -10.35
N ALA A 43 -11.10 -5.39 -9.23
CA ALA A 43 -10.94 -4.71 -7.95
C ALA A 43 -9.71 -5.20 -7.18
N ALA A 44 -9.18 -4.35 -6.30
CA ALA A 44 -8.19 -4.75 -5.32
C ALA A 44 -8.87 -5.22 -4.04
N HIS A 45 -8.45 -6.38 -3.54
CA HIS A 45 -8.95 -6.94 -2.30
C HIS A 45 -7.89 -6.92 -1.22
N LEU A 46 -8.27 -6.52 -0.02
CA LEU A 46 -7.43 -6.42 1.18
C LEU A 46 -8.01 -7.29 2.29
N VAL A 47 -7.15 -7.74 3.18
CA VAL A 47 -7.56 -8.28 4.49
C VAL A 47 -6.66 -7.72 5.56
N GLY A 48 -7.21 -7.35 6.70
CA GLY A 48 -6.45 -6.79 7.80
C GLY A 48 -7.25 -6.59 9.08
N ASP A 49 -6.68 -5.80 9.99
CA ASP A 49 -7.22 -5.44 11.31
C ASP A 49 -7.45 -6.62 12.27
N GLY A 50 -6.84 -7.76 11.99
CA GLY A 50 -6.90 -8.91 12.88
C GLY A 50 -5.53 -9.43 13.27
N PRO A 51 -5.46 -10.42 14.17
CA PRO A 51 -4.21 -11.00 14.64
C PRO A 51 -3.38 -11.55 13.48
N GLY A 52 -2.11 -11.10 13.40
CA GLY A 52 -1.16 -11.55 12.38
C GLY A 52 -1.39 -10.98 10.98
N GLU A 53 -2.35 -10.07 10.81
CA GLU A 53 -2.60 -9.39 9.54
C GLU A 53 -2.16 -7.91 9.58
N GLN A 54 -2.10 -7.30 8.40
CA GLN A 54 -1.73 -5.89 8.27
C GLN A 54 -2.80 -4.98 8.87
N PRO A 55 -2.42 -3.82 9.43
CA PRO A 55 -3.39 -2.80 9.79
C PRO A 55 -3.95 -2.15 8.52
N LEU A 56 -5.27 -2.04 8.45
CA LEU A 56 -5.93 -1.32 7.37
C LEU A 56 -5.86 0.20 7.58
N PRO A 57 -5.95 1.02 6.51
CA PRO A 57 -6.11 2.46 6.62
C PRO A 57 -7.39 2.83 7.35
N GLU A 58 -7.32 3.85 8.18
CA GLU A 58 -8.49 4.38 8.89
C GLU A 58 -9.55 4.91 7.91
N GLY A 59 -10.82 4.64 8.19
CA GLY A 59 -11.95 5.16 7.42
C GLY A 59 -12.35 4.34 6.20
N LEU A 60 -11.83 3.13 6.05
CA LEU A 60 -12.34 2.17 5.05
C LEU A 60 -13.67 1.59 5.53
N THR A 61 -14.77 2.27 5.17
CA THR A 61 -16.13 1.87 5.53
C THR A 61 -16.92 1.47 4.29
N ASP A 62 -17.86 0.55 4.44
CA ASP A 62 -18.73 0.12 3.34
C ASP A 62 -19.50 1.30 2.74
N GLY A 63 -19.52 1.41 1.41
CA GLY A 63 -20.11 2.54 0.69
C GLY A 63 -19.26 3.82 0.68
N GLY A 64 -18.10 3.83 1.36
CA GLY A 64 -17.17 4.95 1.36
C GLY A 64 -16.29 5.03 0.12
N ARG A 65 -15.32 5.95 0.16
CA ARG A 65 -14.30 6.13 -0.88
C ARG A 65 -12.90 6.15 -0.30
N ALA A 66 -11.96 5.69 -1.10
CA ALA A 66 -10.54 5.74 -0.78
C ALA A 66 -9.72 6.18 -2.00
N GLU A 67 -8.56 6.77 -1.75
CA GLU A 67 -7.56 7.05 -2.77
C GLU A 67 -6.51 5.94 -2.76
N VAL A 68 -6.23 5.40 -3.92
CA VAL A 68 -5.22 4.36 -4.11
C VAL A 68 -4.10 4.89 -4.97
N THR A 69 -2.86 4.73 -4.52
CA THR A 69 -1.66 5.10 -5.27
C THR A 69 -0.79 3.85 -5.48
N VAL A 70 -0.44 3.60 -6.73
CA VAL A 70 0.52 2.57 -7.11
C VAL A 70 1.87 3.22 -7.39
N ARG A 71 2.93 2.68 -6.77
CA ARG A 71 4.30 3.20 -6.89
C ARG A 71 5.21 2.22 -7.60
N SER A 72 6.21 2.75 -8.31
CA SER A 72 7.27 1.97 -8.91
C SER A 72 8.11 1.28 -7.84
N LYS A 73 8.45 0.01 -8.08
CA LYS A 73 9.34 -0.76 -7.21
C LYS A 73 10.76 -0.20 -7.18
N ASP A 74 11.23 0.33 -8.29
CA ASP A 74 12.64 0.72 -8.44
C ASP A 74 12.93 2.13 -7.90
N LYS A 75 12.02 3.07 -8.17
CA LYS A 75 12.24 4.49 -7.86
C LYS A 75 11.24 5.07 -6.84
N GLY A 76 10.23 4.30 -6.42
CA GLY A 76 9.21 4.76 -5.49
C GLY A 76 8.28 5.85 -6.02
N GLY A 77 8.45 6.27 -7.29
CA GLY A 77 7.60 7.26 -7.94
C GLY A 77 6.19 6.74 -8.18
N ARG A 78 5.20 7.63 -8.17
CA ARG A 78 3.82 7.31 -8.50
C ARG A 78 3.70 6.88 -9.97
N ILE A 79 3.11 5.74 -10.23
CA ILE A 79 2.77 5.27 -11.59
C ILE A 79 1.36 5.72 -11.94
N VAL A 80 0.40 5.46 -11.04
CA VAL A 80 -1.01 5.78 -11.22
C VAL A 80 -1.65 6.00 -9.86
N ALA A 81 -2.63 6.87 -9.81
CA ALA A 81 -3.53 7.01 -8.67
C ALA A 81 -4.98 6.88 -9.15
N TRP A 82 -5.82 6.31 -8.32
CA TRP A 82 -7.23 6.13 -8.63
C TRP A 82 -8.09 6.22 -7.38
N THR A 83 -9.32 6.68 -7.54
CA THR A 83 -10.32 6.69 -6.50
C THR A 83 -11.05 5.37 -6.51
N ALA A 84 -11.22 4.78 -5.34
CA ALA A 84 -11.90 3.52 -5.13
C ALA A 84 -13.25 3.72 -4.44
N GLY A 85 -14.27 3.05 -4.93
CA GLY A 85 -15.45 2.72 -4.13
C GLY A 85 -15.10 1.59 -3.17
N VAL A 86 -15.43 1.77 -1.90
CA VAL A 86 -15.13 0.81 -0.83
C VAL A 86 -16.33 -0.09 -0.56
N ARG A 87 -16.11 -1.41 -0.58
CA ARG A 87 -17.06 -2.40 -0.08
C ARG A 87 -16.41 -3.26 0.99
N VAL A 88 -17.20 -3.56 2.02
CA VAL A 88 -16.82 -4.49 3.09
C VAL A 88 -17.82 -5.66 3.05
N PRO A 89 -17.53 -6.72 2.27
CA PRO A 89 -18.43 -7.84 2.14
C PRO A 89 -18.59 -8.56 3.49
N ALA A 90 -19.83 -8.97 3.78
CA ALA A 90 -20.12 -9.70 5.01
C ALA A 90 -19.39 -11.06 5.01
N PRO A 91 -18.83 -11.51 6.13
CA PRO A 91 -18.23 -12.83 6.25
C PRO A 91 -19.15 -13.93 5.72
N HIS A 92 -18.58 -14.89 4.98
CA HIS A 92 -19.29 -16.00 4.35
C HIS A 92 -20.32 -15.62 3.26
N SER A 93 -20.37 -14.36 2.81
CA SER A 93 -21.10 -14.02 1.59
C SER A 93 -20.33 -14.52 0.35
N GLU A 94 -21.03 -14.69 -0.77
CA GLU A 94 -20.41 -15.10 -2.04
C GLU A 94 -19.25 -14.19 -2.45
N GLU A 95 -19.44 -12.88 -2.32
CA GLU A 95 -18.39 -11.87 -2.60
C GLU A 95 -17.19 -12.01 -1.65
N TRP A 96 -17.44 -12.28 -0.38
CA TRP A 96 -16.39 -12.50 0.62
C TRP A 96 -15.61 -13.78 0.33
N GLU A 97 -16.29 -14.89 0.02
CA GLU A 97 -15.65 -16.18 -0.28
C GLU A 97 -14.76 -16.10 -1.53
N ALA A 98 -15.23 -15.42 -2.58
CA ALA A 98 -14.42 -15.18 -3.78
C ALA A 98 -13.16 -14.37 -3.47
N ALA A 99 -13.28 -13.29 -2.70
CA ALA A 99 -12.14 -12.47 -2.29
C ALA A 99 -11.14 -13.26 -1.42
N VAL A 100 -11.65 -14.02 -0.45
CA VAL A 100 -10.82 -14.80 0.48
C VAL A 100 -10.08 -15.93 -0.23
N ALA A 101 -10.67 -16.60 -1.21
CA ALA A 101 -10.00 -17.62 -2.00
C ALA A 101 -8.73 -17.07 -2.66
N GLU A 102 -8.80 -15.88 -3.27
CA GLU A 102 -7.68 -15.21 -3.90
C GLU A 102 -6.65 -14.69 -2.89
N LEU A 103 -7.11 -14.06 -1.81
CA LEU A 103 -6.25 -13.56 -0.73
C LEU A 103 -5.45 -14.71 -0.09
N LYS A 104 -6.10 -15.83 0.18
CA LYS A 104 -5.49 -17.03 0.76
C LYS A 104 -4.38 -17.58 -0.15
N GLY A 105 -4.60 -17.61 -1.47
CA GLY A 105 -3.62 -18.05 -2.45
C GLY A 105 -2.34 -17.20 -2.47
N LYS A 106 -2.42 -15.93 -2.07
CA LYS A 106 -1.28 -15.00 -2.01
C LYS A 106 -0.69 -14.79 -0.61
N ARG A 107 -1.39 -15.22 0.43
CA ARG A 107 -0.90 -15.07 1.81
C ARG A 107 0.27 -16.03 2.07
N LEU A 108 1.48 -15.48 2.10
CA LEU A 108 2.69 -16.25 2.38
C LEU A 108 2.90 -16.42 3.89
N ASN A 109 3.48 -17.57 4.27
CA ASN A 109 3.91 -17.85 5.66
C ASN A 109 2.81 -17.69 6.70
N ALA A 110 1.58 -18.09 6.39
CA ALA A 110 0.52 -18.15 7.38
C ALA A 110 0.77 -19.33 8.31
N PRO A 111 0.97 -19.10 9.62
CA PRO A 111 1.22 -20.19 10.59
C PRO A 111 -0.03 -21.05 10.83
N ASP A 112 -1.19 -20.54 10.48
CA ASP A 112 -2.52 -21.09 10.75
C ASP A 112 -3.32 -21.36 9.46
N ALA A 113 -2.65 -21.75 8.38
CA ALA A 113 -3.26 -21.88 7.04
C ALA A 113 -4.58 -22.69 7.02
N GLU A 114 -4.74 -23.67 7.89
CA GLU A 114 -5.94 -24.52 7.98
C GLU A 114 -7.15 -23.78 8.57
N VAL A 115 -6.93 -22.88 9.54
CA VAL A 115 -7.99 -22.15 10.25
C VAL A 115 -8.05 -20.67 9.85
N MET A 116 -7.18 -20.24 8.98
CA MET A 116 -7.04 -18.84 8.56
C MET A 116 -8.33 -18.23 8.03
N THR A 117 -9.09 -18.96 7.24
CA THR A 117 -10.38 -18.52 6.69
C THR A 117 -11.38 -18.19 7.79
N GLU A 118 -11.49 -19.06 8.79
CA GLU A 118 -12.38 -18.84 9.94
C GLU A 118 -11.91 -17.69 10.84
N ARG A 119 -10.61 -17.54 10.99
CA ARG A 119 -10.03 -16.40 11.72
C ARG A 119 -10.33 -15.09 10.97
N TRP A 120 -10.19 -15.05 9.65
CA TRP A 120 -10.50 -13.86 8.87
C TRP A 120 -11.98 -13.51 8.94
N ALA A 121 -12.87 -14.51 8.97
CA ALA A 121 -14.31 -14.27 9.10
C ALA A 121 -14.69 -13.67 10.47
N LYS A 122 -13.98 -14.03 11.54
CA LYS A 122 -14.32 -13.64 12.91
C LYS A 122 -13.56 -12.40 13.39
N GLU A 123 -12.31 -12.23 12.98
CA GLU A 123 -11.38 -11.30 13.62
C GLU A 123 -10.77 -10.29 12.64
N CYS A 124 -10.99 -10.44 11.33
CA CYS A 124 -10.42 -9.55 10.32
C CYS A 124 -11.50 -8.87 9.48
N THR A 125 -11.10 -7.81 8.82
CA THR A 125 -11.93 -7.11 7.84
C THR A 125 -11.41 -7.41 6.44
N VAL A 126 -12.30 -7.88 5.55
CA VAL A 126 -12.03 -7.99 4.11
C VAL A 126 -12.62 -6.77 3.44
N VAL A 127 -11.84 -6.13 2.58
CA VAL A 127 -12.23 -4.91 1.86
C VAL A 127 -12.03 -5.11 0.37
N ARG A 128 -13.01 -4.68 -0.41
CA ARG A 128 -12.95 -4.57 -1.87
C ARG A 128 -12.84 -3.10 -2.27
N LEU A 129 -11.85 -2.77 -3.10
CA LEU A 129 -11.60 -1.45 -3.66
C LEU A 129 -11.81 -1.49 -5.16
N THR A 130 -12.92 -0.93 -5.63
CA THR A 130 -13.28 -0.91 -7.05
C THR A 130 -12.91 0.45 -7.65
N PRO A 131 -12.11 0.52 -8.74
CA PRO A 131 -11.78 1.78 -9.39
C PRO A 131 -12.99 2.53 -9.91
N GLU A 132 -13.10 3.82 -9.57
CA GLU A 132 -14.16 4.73 -10.04
C GLU A 132 -13.61 5.81 -10.95
N ALA A 133 -12.46 6.40 -10.60
CA ALA A 133 -11.80 7.45 -11.36
C ALA A 133 -10.29 7.27 -11.30
N VAL A 134 -9.60 7.62 -12.38
CA VAL A 134 -8.16 7.42 -12.53
C VAL A 134 -7.47 8.76 -12.74
N SER A 135 -6.30 8.93 -12.11
CA SER A 135 -5.39 10.03 -12.38
C SER A 135 -4.05 9.47 -12.88
N THR A 136 -3.72 9.82 -14.08
CA THR A 136 -2.43 9.53 -14.72
C THR A 136 -1.46 10.70 -14.60
N ASP A 137 -1.90 11.83 -14.07
CA ASP A 137 -1.06 13.00 -13.84
C ASP A 137 0.10 12.65 -12.93
N LEU A 138 1.31 12.81 -13.42
CA LEU A 138 2.51 12.67 -12.62
C LEU A 138 2.76 13.96 -11.83
N PRO A 139 3.14 13.87 -10.55
CA PRO A 139 3.50 15.07 -9.80
C PRO A 139 4.78 15.68 -10.36
N ASP A 140 4.82 16.99 -10.45
CA ASP A 140 6.00 17.75 -10.89
C ASP A 140 7.18 17.63 -9.92
N THR A 141 6.91 17.24 -8.69
CA THR A 141 7.90 17.06 -7.63
C THR A 141 7.86 15.65 -7.05
N SER A 142 8.98 15.22 -6.45
CA SER A 142 9.03 13.94 -5.75
C SER A 142 7.97 13.88 -4.63
N LEU A 143 7.08 12.89 -4.68
CA LEU A 143 6.14 12.58 -3.59
C LEU A 143 6.79 11.82 -2.43
N ALA A 144 8.10 11.53 -2.52
CA ALA A 144 8.82 11.01 -1.39
C ALA A 144 8.85 12.10 -0.31
N ALA A 145 8.02 11.95 0.71
CA ALA A 145 8.19 12.74 1.92
C ALA A 145 9.64 12.57 2.39
N ALA A 146 10.30 13.67 2.68
CA ALA A 146 11.61 13.60 3.31
C ALA A 146 11.49 12.68 4.54
N PRO A 147 12.40 11.73 4.73
CA PRO A 147 12.36 10.88 5.91
C PRO A 147 12.38 11.77 7.15
N LEU A 148 11.55 11.44 8.13
CA LEU A 148 11.57 12.14 9.41
C LEU A 148 13.01 12.13 9.95
N PRO A 149 13.52 13.26 10.44
CA PRO A 149 14.85 13.31 11.00
C PRO A 149 14.93 12.34 12.19
N THR A 150 15.78 11.34 12.04
CA THR A 150 16.14 10.43 13.12
C THR A 150 17.58 10.72 13.54
N GLY A 151 18.03 10.26 14.70
CA GLY A 151 19.41 10.39 15.14
C GLY A 151 20.43 9.84 14.12
N ALA A 152 20.00 8.89 13.27
CA ALA A 152 20.82 8.33 12.20
C ALA A 152 20.80 9.16 10.90
N THR A 153 19.77 9.96 10.68
CA THR A 153 19.57 10.75 9.45
C THR A 153 19.83 12.24 9.63
N THR A 154 20.01 12.72 10.87
CA THR A 154 20.47 14.08 11.12
C THR A 154 21.90 14.21 10.60
N ARG A 155 22.08 14.94 9.53
CA ARG A 155 23.39 15.43 9.09
C ARG A 155 23.86 16.51 10.09
N GLN A 156 24.20 16.10 11.27
CA GLN A 156 24.96 16.99 12.12
C GLN A 156 26.39 17.08 11.54
N PRO A 157 26.93 18.27 11.35
CA PRO A 157 28.31 18.37 10.98
C PRO A 157 29.13 17.60 12.01
N ALA A 158 30.07 16.76 11.55
CA ALA A 158 30.95 16.03 12.45
C ALA A 158 31.52 17.00 13.48
N PRO A 159 31.46 16.70 14.80
CA PRO A 159 31.93 17.60 15.80
C PRO A 159 33.35 18.05 15.45
N ALA A 160 33.59 19.34 15.42
CA ALA A 160 34.93 19.92 15.09
C ALA A 160 36.07 19.37 15.97
N ALA A 161 35.73 18.71 17.06
CA ALA A 161 36.67 18.03 17.95
C ALA A 161 37.25 16.71 17.39
N LEU A 162 36.54 16.03 16.46
CA LEU A 162 37.04 14.78 15.88
C LEU A 162 38.37 14.90 15.14
N PRO A 163 38.63 15.94 14.31
CA PRO A 163 39.91 16.16 13.69
C PRO A 163 41.05 16.49 14.71
N ARG A 164 40.70 17.15 15.80
CA ARG A 164 41.69 17.49 16.86
C ARG A 164 42.09 16.26 17.66
N LEU A 165 41.21 15.33 17.93
CA LEU A 165 41.49 14.05 18.59
C LEU A 165 42.42 13.17 17.74
N LEU A 166 42.20 13.12 16.43
CA LEU A 166 43.05 12.36 15.52
C LEU A 166 44.43 12.98 15.34
N LEU A 167 44.55 14.30 15.37
CA LEU A 167 45.81 15.00 15.30
C LEU A 167 46.66 14.87 16.58
N LYS A 168 46.04 14.77 17.75
CA LYS A 168 46.77 14.56 19.02
C LYS A 168 47.41 13.17 19.11
N ARG A 169 46.88 12.17 18.45
CA ARG A 169 47.44 10.81 18.43
C ARG A 169 48.69 10.68 17.55
N ARG A 170 48.95 11.59 16.63
CA ARG A 170 50.12 11.59 15.76
C ARG A 170 51.37 12.31 16.33
N ARG A 171 51.23 13.06 17.43
CA ARG A 171 52.35 13.79 18.09
C ARG A 171 52.96 13.06 19.28
N GLY A 172 52.60 11.80 19.50
CA GLY A 172 53.11 11.00 20.62
C GLY A 172 53.96 9.80 20.17
N ARG A 173 54.86 10.00 19.20
CA ARG A 173 55.96 9.10 18.88
C ARG A 173 57.18 9.88 18.51
#